data_e4016810e833192575c15e5b9e494fde
#
_entry.id   e4016810e833192575c15e5b9e494fde
#
_cell.length_a   1.000
_cell.length_b   1.000
_cell.length_c   1.000
_cell.angle_alpha   90.00
_cell.angle_beta   90.00
_cell.angle_gamma   90.00
#
_symmetry.space_group_name_H-M   'P 1'
#
loop_
_entity.id
_entity.type
_entity.pdbx_description
1 polymer ?
#
loop_
_entity_poly.entity_id
_entity_poly.type
_entity_poly.pdbx_seq_one_letter_code
_entity_poly.pdbx_strand_id
1 'polypeptide(L)'
;SKAVLLKGTKPETILKAVSDEECTIVWLLVPWAQDILDALDRGDIKLSDYRLDQWRLMHIGAQPVPPSLIKRWKEYFPKHQYDTNYGLSESTGPGCVHLGVENINKVGAIGIPGYRWECKIVDEDGNTVKQGDVGELCVKGPGVMTCYYRNEEATKEVLKDGWLYTGDMAMQDEDGFYFLVDRKKDVIVSGGENIYPVQ
;
A
#
# COMPACT_ATOMS: atom_id res chain seq x y z
N SER A 1 -19.48 14.14 4.01
CA SER A 1 -19.26 12.70 3.71
C SER A 1 -19.70 11.86 4.89
N LYS A 2 -20.20 10.66 4.63
CA LYS A 2 -20.62 9.67 5.61
C LYS A 2 -19.52 8.60 5.70
N ALA A 3 -19.10 8.26 6.92
CA ALA A 3 -18.21 7.15 7.17
C ALA A 3 -19.01 5.99 7.78
N VAL A 4 -18.81 4.78 7.28
CA VAL A 4 -19.42 3.55 7.76
C VAL A 4 -18.32 2.66 8.32
N LEU A 5 -18.39 2.39 9.63
CA LEU A 5 -17.44 1.52 10.32
C LEU A 5 -18.10 0.16 10.57
N LEU A 6 -17.45 -0.90 10.13
CA LEU A 6 -17.97 -2.26 10.27
C LEU A 6 -17.38 -2.96 11.48
N LYS A 7 -18.23 -3.77 12.13
CA LYS A 7 -17.82 -4.79 13.07
C LYS A 7 -17.85 -6.15 12.37
N GLY A 8 -16.69 -6.62 11.97
CA GLY A 8 -16.52 -7.88 11.25
C GLY A 8 -16.13 -7.68 9.78
N THR A 9 -15.51 -8.70 9.20
CA THR A 9 -14.82 -8.63 7.90
C THR A 9 -15.27 -9.72 6.93
N LYS A 10 -16.38 -10.43 7.27
CA LYS A 10 -16.93 -11.45 6.37
C LYS A 10 -17.42 -10.80 5.07
N PRO A 11 -17.21 -11.45 3.91
CA PRO A 11 -17.63 -10.95 2.61
C PRO A 11 -19.07 -10.45 2.58
N GLU A 12 -20.02 -11.22 3.11
CA GLU A 12 -21.44 -10.87 3.15
C GLU A 12 -21.70 -9.60 3.98
N THR A 13 -20.97 -9.44 5.09
CA THR A 13 -21.10 -8.27 5.97
C THR A 13 -20.62 -7.01 5.25
N ILE A 14 -19.48 -7.11 4.55
CA ILE A 14 -18.91 -6.00 3.78
C ILE A 14 -19.86 -5.62 2.64
N LEU A 15 -20.26 -6.57 1.80
CA LEU A 15 -21.11 -6.30 0.64
C LEU A 15 -22.49 -5.80 1.05
N LYS A 16 -23.05 -6.34 2.14
CA LYS A 16 -24.33 -5.85 2.69
C LYS A 16 -24.23 -4.39 3.14
N ALA A 17 -23.16 -4.04 3.86
CA ALA A 17 -22.98 -2.65 4.29
C ALA A 17 -22.76 -1.70 3.11
N VAL A 18 -21.97 -2.12 2.10
CA VAL A 18 -21.81 -1.32 0.86
C VAL A 18 -23.16 -1.08 0.19
N SER A 19 -24.01 -2.10 0.11
CA SER A 19 -25.34 -2.02 -0.47
C SER A 19 -26.29 -1.13 0.33
N ASP A 20 -26.41 -1.40 1.63
CA ASP A 20 -27.39 -0.74 2.49
C ASP A 20 -27.05 0.72 2.75
N GLU A 21 -25.77 1.02 2.91
CA GLU A 21 -25.28 2.36 3.24
C GLU A 21 -24.84 3.17 2.01
N GLU A 22 -25.02 2.60 0.82
CA GLU A 22 -24.69 3.21 -0.48
C GLU A 22 -23.24 3.72 -0.54
N CYS A 23 -22.29 2.89 -0.07
CA CYS A 23 -20.89 3.26 -0.05
C CYS A 23 -20.33 3.41 -1.47
N THR A 24 -19.65 4.53 -1.72
CA THR A 24 -19.04 4.83 -3.03
C THR A 24 -17.56 4.53 -3.08
N ILE A 25 -16.92 4.49 -1.93
CA ILE A 25 -15.50 4.15 -1.73
C ILE A 25 -15.44 3.14 -0.60
N VAL A 26 -14.69 2.09 -0.79
CA VAL A 26 -14.48 1.07 0.25
C VAL A 26 -13.00 0.87 0.46
N TRP A 27 -12.55 0.97 1.71
CA TRP A 27 -11.20 0.62 2.08
C TRP A 27 -11.17 -0.85 2.52
N LEU A 28 -10.35 -1.64 1.83
CA LEU A 28 -10.13 -3.06 2.12
C LEU A 28 -8.68 -3.31 2.50
N LEU A 29 -8.48 -4.28 3.37
CA LEU A 29 -7.19 -4.96 3.49
C LEU A 29 -7.10 -6.05 2.39
N VAL A 30 -5.89 -6.39 2.00
CA VAL A 30 -5.64 -7.44 0.99
C VAL A 30 -6.35 -8.76 1.33
N PRO A 31 -6.29 -9.28 2.58
CA PRO A 31 -7.02 -10.51 2.92
C PRO A 31 -8.53 -10.40 2.73
N TRP A 32 -9.14 -9.26 3.06
CA TRP A 32 -10.59 -9.09 2.92
C TRP A 32 -11.03 -9.03 1.45
N ALA A 33 -10.22 -8.39 0.61
CA ALA A 33 -10.46 -8.42 -0.83
C ALA A 33 -10.33 -9.85 -1.38
N GLN A 34 -9.33 -10.61 -0.90
CA GLN A 34 -9.15 -12.02 -1.26
C GLN A 34 -10.34 -12.87 -0.82
N ASP A 35 -10.81 -12.71 0.43
CA ASP A 35 -11.96 -13.45 0.96
C ASP A 35 -13.24 -13.19 0.15
N ILE A 36 -13.46 -11.94 -0.31
CA ILE A 36 -14.59 -11.60 -1.18
C ILE A 36 -14.49 -12.36 -2.50
N LEU A 37 -13.31 -12.34 -3.15
CA LEU A 37 -13.09 -13.04 -4.41
C LEU A 37 -13.26 -14.56 -4.26
N ASP A 38 -12.73 -15.13 -3.19
CA ASP A 38 -12.84 -16.57 -2.92
C ASP A 38 -14.29 -16.99 -2.66
N ALA A 39 -15.06 -16.16 -1.97
CA ALA A 39 -16.49 -16.41 -1.76
C ALA A 39 -17.31 -16.32 -3.06
N LEU A 40 -16.94 -15.40 -3.96
CA LEU A 40 -17.53 -15.29 -5.29
C LEU A 40 -17.21 -16.52 -6.16
N ASP A 41 -15.94 -16.95 -6.17
CA ASP A 41 -15.51 -18.13 -6.95
C ASP A 41 -16.19 -19.42 -6.49
N ARG A 42 -16.39 -19.57 -5.18
CA ARG A 42 -17.12 -20.73 -4.62
C ARG A 42 -18.64 -20.64 -4.82
N GLY A 43 -19.16 -19.47 -5.18
CA GLY A 43 -20.60 -19.22 -5.28
C GLY A 43 -21.31 -19.07 -3.94
N ASP A 44 -20.56 -18.83 -2.85
CA ASP A 44 -21.10 -18.61 -1.51
C ASP A 44 -21.89 -17.28 -1.45
N ILE A 45 -21.48 -16.31 -2.27
CA ILE A 45 -22.14 -15.01 -2.45
C ILE A 45 -22.37 -14.73 -3.93
N LYS A 46 -23.41 -13.92 -4.22
CA LYS A 46 -23.70 -13.46 -5.58
C LYS A 46 -23.81 -11.95 -5.59
N LEU A 47 -23.13 -11.30 -6.52
CA LEU A 47 -23.16 -9.83 -6.64
C LEU A 47 -24.56 -9.29 -6.92
N SER A 48 -25.43 -10.10 -7.59
CA SER A 48 -26.82 -9.74 -7.87
C SER A 48 -27.68 -9.51 -6.62
N ASP A 49 -27.24 -10.01 -5.47
CA ASP A 49 -27.97 -9.90 -4.21
C ASP A 49 -27.74 -8.55 -3.50
N TYR A 50 -26.83 -7.73 -4.05
CA TYR A 50 -26.40 -6.47 -3.48
C TYR A 50 -26.50 -5.33 -4.49
N ARG A 51 -26.84 -4.11 -4.02
CA ARG A 51 -26.72 -2.88 -4.81
C ARG A 51 -25.29 -2.37 -4.70
N LEU A 52 -24.49 -2.53 -5.76
CA LEU A 52 -23.07 -2.16 -5.76
C LEU A 52 -22.72 -1.14 -6.86
N ASP A 53 -23.69 -0.69 -7.66
CA ASP A 53 -23.44 0.20 -8.81
C ASP A 53 -22.81 1.54 -8.42
N GLN A 54 -23.05 2.01 -7.19
CA GLN A 54 -22.50 3.25 -6.64
C GLN A 54 -21.06 3.06 -6.13
N TRP A 55 -20.62 1.83 -5.89
CA TRP A 55 -19.25 1.53 -5.46
C TRP A 55 -18.28 1.70 -6.63
N ARG A 56 -17.56 2.81 -6.64
CA ARG A 56 -16.67 3.20 -7.75
C ARG A 56 -15.19 2.96 -7.49
N LEU A 57 -14.76 2.95 -6.21
CA LEU A 57 -13.36 2.90 -5.83
C LEU A 57 -13.12 1.87 -4.74
N MET A 58 -12.23 0.93 -5.02
CA MET A 58 -11.58 0.10 -4.02
C MET A 58 -10.24 0.75 -3.63
N HIS A 59 -10.15 1.24 -2.40
CA HIS A 59 -8.89 1.64 -1.81
C HIS A 59 -8.33 0.46 -1.02
N ILE A 60 -7.13 0.01 -1.35
CA ILE A 60 -6.54 -1.19 -0.76
C ILE A 60 -5.11 -0.90 -0.31
N GLY A 61 -4.71 -1.42 0.84
CA GLY A 61 -3.39 -1.13 1.39
C GLY A 61 -3.09 -1.88 2.67
N ALA A 62 -2.23 -1.29 3.48
CA ALA A 62 -1.65 -1.82 4.71
C ALA A 62 -0.67 -2.99 4.53
N GLN A 63 -0.51 -3.49 3.32
CA GLN A 63 0.50 -4.48 2.91
C GLN A 63 0.68 -4.42 1.38
N PRO A 64 1.74 -5.03 0.82
CA PRO A 64 1.92 -5.11 -0.63
C PRO A 64 0.69 -5.73 -1.30
N VAL A 65 0.23 -5.11 -2.39
CA VAL A 65 -0.96 -5.54 -3.13
C VAL A 65 -0.53 -6.41 -4.31
N PRO A 66 -0.85 -7.72 -4.32
CA PRO A 66 -0.46 -8.60 -5.41
C PRO A 66 -1.12 -8.18 -6.73
N PRO A 67 -0.38 -8.07 -7.84
CA PRO A 67 -0.95 -7.79 -9.15
C PRO A 67 -2.06 -8.76 -9.57
N SER A 68 -1.94 -10.03 -9.20
CA SER A 68 -2.93 -11.07 -9.45
C SER A 68 -4.29 -10.79 -8.79
N LEU A 69 -4.27 -10.22 -7.57
CA LEU A 69 -5.49 -9.82 -6.86
C LEU A 69 -6.25 -8.76 -7.65
N ILE A 70 -5.57 -7.73 -8.14
CA ILE A 70 -6.19 -6.64 -8.90
C ILE A 70 -6.74 -7.14 -10.24
N LYS A 71 -6.01 -8.03 -10.93
CA LYS A 71 -6.49 -8.66 -12.17
C LYS A 71 -7.79 -9.43 -11.93
N ARG A 72 -7.81 -10.31 -10.91
CA ARG A 72 -8.97 -11.09 -10.53
C ARG A 72 -10.14 -10.21 -10.04
N TRP A 73 -9.84 -9.13 -9.30
CA TRP A 73 -10.85 -8.16 -8.88
C TRP A 73 -11.59 -7.54 -10.07
N LYS A 74 -10.86 -7.18 -11.12
CA LYS A 74 -11.44 -6.60 -12.35
C LYS A 74 -12.34 -7.55 -13.14
N GLU A 75 -12.22 -8.85 -12.96
CA GLU A 75 -13.14 -9.84 -13.57
C GLU A 75 -14.55 -9.70 -12.99
N TYR A 76 -14.67 -9.50 -11.68
CA TYR A 76 -15.94 -9.30 -10.98
C TYR A 76 -16.41 -7.84 -10.96
N PHE A 77 -15.48 -6.91 -10.88
CA PHE A 77 -15.75 -5.47 -10.75
C PHE A 77 -15.03 -4.65 -11.84
N PRO A 78 -15.40 -4.83 -13.11
CA PRO A 78 -14.66 -4.21 -14.23
C PRO A 78 -14.70 -2.68 -14.23
N LYS A 79 -15.71 -2.05 -13.60
CA LYS A 79 -15.90 -0.60 -13.53
C LYS A 79 -15.21 0.02 -12.31
N HIS A 80 -14.74 -0.77 -11.36
CA HIS A 80 -14.11 -0.23 -10.16
C HIS A 80 -12.75 0.39 -10.51
N GLN A 81 -12.54 1.57 -9.97
CA GLN A 81 -11.22 2.15 -9.84
C GLN A 81 -10.47 1.46 -8.69
N TYR A 82 -9.17 1.44 -8.80
CA TYR A 82 -8.27 0.90 -7.79
C TYR A 82 -7.30 2.00 -7.37
N ASP A 83 -7.04 2.12 -6.08
CA ASP A 83 -6.04 2.99 -5.52
C ASP A 83 -5.34 2.31 -4.36
N THR A 84 -4.08 2.62 -4.17
CA THR A 84 -3.27 2.20 -3.03
C THR A 84 -2.38 3.32 -2.57
N ASN A 85 -1.92 3.21 -1.33
CA ASN A 85 -0.96 4.15 -0.76
C ASN A 85 0.02 3.41 0.15
N TYR A 86 1.11 4.09 0.42
CA TYR A 86 2.13 3.63 1.34
C TYR A 86 2.33 4.67 2.45
N GLY A 87 2.57 4.18 3.63
CA GLY A 87 2.92 4.95 4.82
C GLY A 87 3.10 4.04 6.02
N LEU A 88 3.59 4.64 7.09
CA LEU A 88 3.91 4.01 8.37
C LEU A 88 3.26 4.80 9.49
N SER A 89 3.18 4.21 10.69
CA SER A 89 2.79 4.96 11.90
C SER A 89 3.72 6.15 12.16
N GLU A 90 4.99 5.98 11.86
CA GLU A 90 6.05 6.98 11.95
C GLU A 90 5.88 8.15 10.96
N SER A 91 5.08 7.96 9.92
CA SER A 91 4.70 9.00 8.94
C SER A 91 3.25 9.47 9.11
N THR A 92 2.63 9.17 10.24
CA THR A 92 1.23 9.53 10.57
C THR A 92 0.24 8.92 9.58
N GLY A 93 0.38 7.62 9.32
CA GLY A 93 -0.53 6.84 8.48
C GLY A 93 -0.23 6.92 6.98
N PRO A 94 -1.20 6.53 6.16
CA PRO A 94 -1.04 6.48 4.72
C PRO A 94 -0.95 7.90 4.15
N GLY A 95 0.07 8.22 3.40
CA GLY A 95 0.14 9.55 2.81
C GLY A 95 1.48 9.92 2.22
N CYS A 96 2.52 9.10 2.47
CA CYS A 96 3.85 9.38 1.91
C CYS A 96 3.89 9.16 0.40
N VAL A 97 3.29 8.07 -0.07
CA VAL A 97 3.29 7.67 -1.47
C VAL A 97 1.88 7.22 -1.87
N HIS A 98 1.42 7.64 -3.01
CA HIS A 98 0.10 7.29 -3.56
C HIS A 98 0.20 6.84 -5.00
N LEU A 99 -0.54 5.80 -5.36
CA LEU A 99 -0.64 5.36 -6.77
C LEU A 99 -1.46 6.36 -7.58
N GLY A 100 -2.65 6.71 -7.11
CA GLY A 100 -3.62 7.49 -7.85
C GLY A 100 -4.44 6.65 -8.85
N VAL A 101 -5.72 7.00 -9.00
CA VAL A 101 -6.64 6.24 -9.86
C VAL A 101 -6.29 6.33 -11.35
N GLU A 102 -5.61 7.39 -11.76
CA GLU A 102 -5.10 7.59 -13.12
C GLU A 102 -3.95 6.64 -13.48
N ASN A 103 -3.26 6.11 -12.47
CA ASN A 103 -2.08 5.25 -12.61
C ASN A 103 -2.39 3.76 -12.40
N ILE A 104 -3.64 3.38 -12.51
CA ILE A 104 -4.14 2.02 -12.27
C ILE A 104 -3.41 0.93 -13.08
N ASN A 105 -2.74 1.29 -14.16
CA ASN A 105 -1.94 0.37 -14.98
C ASN A 105 -0.58 0.04 -14.36
N LYS A 106 -0.10 0.82 -13.40
CA LYS A 106 1.14 0.57 -12.64
C LYS A 106 0.88 -0.39 -11.46
N VAL A 107 0.25 -1.52 -11.76
CA VAL A 107 -0.08 -2.53 -10.73
C VAL A 107 1.18 -3.06 -10.07
N GLY A 108 1.18 -3.08 -8.74
CA GLY A 108 2.35 -3.43 -7.92
C GLY A 108 3.14 -2.23 -7.42
N ALA A 109 3.03 -1.06 -8.07
CA ALA A 109 3.61 0.16 -7.55
C ALA A 109 2.85 0.64 -6.29
N ILE A 110 3.59 1.20 -5.35
CA ILE A 110 2.99 1.97 -4.23
C ILE A 110 2.67 3.40 -4.65
N GLY A 111 3.21 3.88 -5.76
CA GLY A 111 2.89 5.16 -6.38
C GLY A 111 4.05 6.16 -6.43
N ILE A 112 3.70 7.42 -6.32
CA ILE A 112 4.61 8.58 -6.33
C ILE A 112 4.48 9.35 -5.01
N PRO A 113 5.45 10.22 -4.65
CA PRO A 113 5.37 11.02 -3.44
C PRO A 113 4.07 11.82 -3.38
N GLY A 114 3.39 11.77 -2.24
CA GLY A 114 2.17 12.52 -1.98
C GLY A 114 2.41 14.03 -1.89
N TYR A 115 1.33 14.81 -1.81
CA TYR A 115 1.44 16.26 -1.68
C TYR A 115 2.26 16.67 -0.44
N ARG A 116 3.32 17.48 -0.65
CA ARG A 116 4.31 17.90 0.35
C ARG A 116 5.17 16.78 0.93
N TRP A 117 5.23 15.63 0.28
CA TRP A 117 6.14 14.55 0.61
C TRP A 117 7.29 14.49 -0.39
N GLU A 118 8.44 14.10 0.11
CA GLU A 118 9.64 13.78 -0.66
C GLU A 118 10.02 12.33 -0.37
N CYS A 119 10.47 11.61 -1.39
CA CYS A 119 10.98 10.25 -1.27
C CYS A 119 12.34 10.14 -1.95
N LYS A 120 13.20 9.33 -1.39
CA LYS A 120 14.48 8.93 -2.02
C LYS A 120 14.77 7.48 -1.65
N ILE A 121 15.61 6.83 -2.45
CA ILE A 121 16.13 5.50 -2.18
C ILE A 121 17.63 5.65 -1.91
N VAL A 122 18.13 5.03 -0.85
CA VAL A 122 19.53 5.14 -0.43
C VAL A 122 20.19 3.78 -0.28
N ASP A 123 21.50 3.75 -0.51
CA ASP A 123 22.35 2.63 -0.19
C ASP A 123 22.67 2.53 1.32
N GLU A 124 23.53 1.57 1.70
CA GLU A 124 23.94 1.36 3.09
C GLU A 124 24.74 2.54 3.67
N ASP A 125 25.42 3.29 2.82
CA ASP A 125 26.19 4.47 3.19
C ASP A 125 25.31 5.74 3.27
N GLY A 126 24.04 5.65 2.90
CA GLY A 126 23.08 6.76 2.90
C GLY A 126 23.12 7.63 1.64
N ASN A 127 23.85 7.21 0.60
CA ASN A 127 23.88 7.90 -0.69
C ASN A 127 22.64 7.54 -1.51
N THR A 128 22.07 8.50 -2.23
CA THR A 128 20.98 8.22 -3.15
C THR A 128 21.44 7.30 -4.27
N VAL A 129 20.74 6.19 -4.46
CA VAL A 129 21.00 5.23 -5.53
C VAL A 129 20.53 5.76 -6.89
N LYS A 130 20.99 5.12 -7.97
CA LYS A 130 20.50 5.43 -9.32
C LYS A 130 19.07 4.90 -9.49
N GLN A 131 18.33 5.54 -10.37
CA GLN A 131 17.01 5.06 -10.78
C GLN A 131 17.10 3.63 -11.32
N GLY A 132 16.22 2.75 -10.84
CA GLY A 132 16.23 1.32 -11.14
C GLY A 132 17.01 0.47 -10.14
N ASP A 133 17.90 1.07 -9.35
CA ASP A 133 18.62 0.33 -8.30
C ASP A 133 17.72 0.19 -7.04
N VAL A 134 17.96 -0.89 -6.31
CA VAL A 134 17.26 -1.18 -5.04
C VAL A 134 18.03 -0.57 -3.87
N GLY A 135 17.31 0.03 -2.94
CA GLY A 135 17.87 0.56 -1.70
C GLY A 135 16.78 0.80 -0.67
N GLU A 136 17.14 1.37 0.47
CA GLU A 136 16.19 1.71 1.52
C GLU A 136 15.38 2.94 1.15
N LEU A 137 14.04 2.82 1.22
CA LEU A 137 13.13 3.94 1.02
C LEU A 137 13.21 4.90 2.21
N CYS A 138 13.49 6.16 1.92
CA CYS A 138 13.44 7.24 2.88
C CYS A 138 12.36 8.24 2.49
N VAL A 139 11.59 8.71 3.47
CA VAL A 139 10.51 9.67 3.26
C VAL A 139 10.70 10.90 4.14
N LYS A 140 10.28 12.06 3.63
CA LYS A 140 10.30 13.34 4.33
C LYS A 140 9.03 14.09 4.06
N GLY A 141 8.41 14.62 5.09
CA GLY A 141 7.15 15.36 4.94
C GLY A 141 6.55 15.78 6.27
N PRO A 142 5.42 16.50 6.23
CA PRO A 142 4.83 17.11 7.42
C PRO A 142 4.25 16.10 8.42
N GLY A 143 4.02 14.85 7.99
CA GLY A 143 3.49 13.78 8.83
C GLY A 143 4.57 12.93 9.50
N VAL A 144 5.86 13.16 9.24
CA VAL A 144 6.94 12.42 9.91
C VAL A 144 6.90 12.70 11.40
N MET A 145 6.94 11.65 12.21
CA MET A 145 6.92 11.72 13.67
C MET A 145 8.07 12.60 14.22
N THR A 146 7.88 13.17 15.38
CA THR A 146 8.93 13.90 16.09
C THR A 146 9.96 12.94 16.71
N CYS A 147 9.49 11.86 17.31
CA CYS A 147 10.34 10.85 17.97
C CYS A 147 9.54 9.63 18.41
N TYR A 148 10.23 8.56 18.76
CA TYR A 148 9.68 7.51 19.61
C TYR A 148 9.66 7.97 21.06
N TYR A 149 8.53 7.80 21.73
CA TYR A 149 8.36 8.25 23.11
C TYR A 149 9.37 7.59 24.05
N ARG A 150 10.18 8.38 24.75
CA ARG A 150 11.23 7.96 25.67
C ARG A 150 12.23 6.95 25.08
N ASN A 151 12.48 7.00 23.76
CA ASN A 151 13.44 6.15 23.11
C ASN A 151 14.25 6.94 22.07
N GLU A 152 15.22 7.69 22.57
CA GLU A 152 16.08 8.52 21.73
C GLU A 152 16.98 7.69 20.80
N GLU A 153 17.43 6.53 21.25
CA GLU A 153 18.30 5.65 20.49
C GLU A 153 17.58 5.18 19.21
N ALA A 154 16.42 4.55 19.35
CA ALA A 154 15.61 4.13 18.22
C ALA A 154 15.19 5.32 17.33
N THR A 155 14.96 6.49 17.91
CA THR A 155 14.65 7.69 17.13
C THR A 155 15.81 8.10 16.23
N LYS A 156 17.05 8.12 16.76
CA LYS A 156 18.26 8.48 16.00
C LYS A 156 18.60 7.47 14.91
N GLU A 157 18.23 6.19 15.10
CA GLU A 157 18.42 5.16 14.09
C GLU A 157 17.61 5.45 12.82
N VAL A 158 16.37 5.92 12.97
CA VAL A 158 15.43 6.06 11.85
C VAL A 158 15.24 7.52 11.37
N LEU A 159 15.52 8.52 12.21
CA LEU A 159 15.40 9.93 11.83
C LEU A 159 16.79 10.55 11.65
N LYS A 160 17.14 10.91 10.40
CA LYS A 160 18.42 11.51 10.05
C LYS A 160 18.18 12.70 9.12
N ASP A 161 18.60 13.90 9.50
CA ASP A 161 18.51 15.13 8.70
C ASP A 161 17.09 15.43 8.16
N GLY A 162 16.08 15.10 8.95
CA GLY A 162 14.67 15.29 8.59
C GLY A 162 14.09 14.20 7.69
N TRP A 163 14.84 13.15 7.40
CA TRP A 163 14.40 11.97 6.67
C TRP A 163 14.07 10.83 7.63
N LEU A 164 12.94 10.19 7.40
CA LEU A 164 12.58 8.92 8.03
C LEU A 164 13.09 7.76 7.15
N TYR A 165 14.00 6.98 7.70
CA TYR A 165 14.50 5.73 7.14
C TYR A 165 13.48 4.64 7.49
N THR A 166 12.80 4.11 6.49
CA THR A 166 11.59 3.31 6.71
C THR A 166 11.86 1.85 7.06
N GLY A 167 13.06 1.37 6.73
CA GLY A 167 13.39 -0.05 6.82
C GLY A 167 12.76 -0.89 5.70
N ASP A 168 12.11 -0.27 4.73
CA ASP A 168 11.55 -0.95 3.55
C ASP A 168 12.48 -0.73 2.35
N MET A 169 12.80 -1.83 1.66
CA MET A 169 13.58 -1.80 0.43
C MET A 169 12.67 -1.50 -0.75
N ALA A 170 13.08 -0.61 -1.61
CA ALA A 170 12.31 -0.17 -2.76
C ALA A 170 13.17 0.09 -3.98
N MET A 171 12.56 0.14 -5.13
CA MET A 171 13.13 0.65 -6.38
C MET A 171 12.19 1.71 -7.00
N GLN A 172 12.75 2.57 -7.85
CA GLN A 172 11.98 3.54 -8.62
C GLN A 172 12.12 3.22 -10.10
N ASP A 173 10.99 3.10 -10.82
CA ASP A 173 11.01 2.84 -12.25
C ASP A 173 11.31 4.11 -13.08
N GLU A 174 11.37 3.95 -14.40
CA GLU A 174 11.68 5.03 -15.36
C GLU A 174 10.65 6.16 -15.32
N ASP A 175 9.41 5.86 -14.96
CA ASP A 175 8.32 6.83 -14.86
C ASP A 175 8.22 7.48 -13.48
N GLY A 176 9.13 7.13 -12.54
CA GLY A 176 9.20 7.71 -11.20
C GLY A 176 8.30 7.04 -10.17
N PHE A 177 7.70 5.88 -10.49
CA PHE A 177 6.89 5.11 -9.54
C PHE A 177 7.77 4.26 -8.64
N TYR A 178 7.43 4.23 -7.35
CA TYR A 178 8.09 3.41 -6.34
C TYR A 178 7.42 2.04 -6.24
N PHE A 179 8.26 1.01 -6.10
CA PHE A 179 7.86 -0.37 -5.88
C PHE A 179 8.57 -0.88 -4.63
N LEU A 180 7.83 -1.49 -3.72
CA LEU A 180 8.43 -2.20 -2.60
C LEU A 180 9.02 -3.52 -3.09
N VAL A 181 10.22 -3.83 -2.61
CA VAL A 181 10.92 -5.07 -2.93
C VAL A 181 10.86 -6.03 -1.76
N ASP A 182 11.27 -5.57 -0.56
CA ASP A 182 11.26 -6.36 0.66
C ASP A 182 11.43 -5.47 1.91
N ARG A 183 11.51 -6.08 3.09
CA ARG A 183 12.00 -5.44 4.30
C ARG A 183 13.51 -5.57 4.41
N LYS A 184 14.19 -4.49 4.80
CA LYS A 184 15.66 -4.48 4.96
C LYS A 184 16.16 -5.60 5.89
N LYS A 185 15.44 -5.87 6.97
CA LYS A 185 15.76 -6.94 7.94
C LYS A 185 15.57 -8.35 7.40
N ASP A 186 14.80 -8.53 6.34
CA ASP A 186 14.45 -9.83 5.76
C ASP A 186 15.33 -10.15 4.53
N VAL A 187 16.14 -9.18 4.07
CA VAL A 187 17.11 -9.36 2.97
C VAL A 187 18.18 -10.35 3.39
N ILE A 188 18.39 -11.39 2.60
CA ILE A 188 19.44 -12.39 2.80
C ILE A 188 20.66 -12.01 1.96
N VAL A 189 21.81 -11.83 2.60
CA VAL A 189 23.08 -11.60 1.90
C VAL A 189 23.78 -12.94 1.72
N SER A 190 23.97 -13.36 0.47
CA SER A 190 24.70 -14.59 0.13
C SER A 190 25.70 -14.35 -0.99
N GLY A 191 26.98 -14.66 -0.70
CA GLY A 191 28.03 -14.47 -1.70
C GLY A 191 28.30 -13.03 -2.15
N GLY A 192 27.82 -12.03 -1.37
CA GLY A 192 27.91 -10.61 -1.72
C GLY A 192 26.73 -10.08 -2.55
N GLU A 193 25.72 -10.92 -2.77
CA GLU A 193 24.46 -10.53 -3.44
C GLU A 193 23.31 -10.50 -2.45
N ASN A 194 22.39 -9.54 -2.63
CA ASN A 194 21.17 -9.42 -1.85
C ASN A 194 20.07 -10.29 -2.47
N ILE A 195 19.52 -11.20 -1.68
CA ILE A 195 18.37 -12.03 -2.04
C ILE A 195 17.14 -11.49 -1.31
N TYR A 196 16.09 -11.22 -2.06
CA TYR A 196 14.82 -10.69 -1.56
C TYR A 196 13.77 -11.82 -1.53
N PRO A 197 13.39 -12.36 -0.33
CA PRO A 197 12.52 -13.53 -0.24
C PRO A 197 11.10 -13.35 -0.75
N VAL A 198 10.65 -12.11 -0.90
CA VAL A 198 9.25 -11.78 -1.28
C VAL A 198 9.06 -11.65 -2.80
N GLN A 199 10.09 -11.82 -3.59
CA GLN A 199 9.97 -11.81 -5.06
C GLN A 199 9.45 -13.12 -5.64
#